data_e8b9453b90a5d7930e8bb9812b2853ff
#
_entry.id   e8b9453b90a5d7930e8bb9812b2853ff
#
_cell.length_a   1.000
_cell.length_b   1.000
_cell.length_c   1.000
_cell.angle_alpha   90.00
_cell.angle_beta   90.00
_cell.angle_gamma   90.00
#
_symmetry.space_group_name_H-M   'P 1'
#
loop_
_entity.id
_entity.type
_entity.pdbx_description
1 polymer ?
#
loop_
_entity_poly.entity_id
_entity_poly.type
_entity_poly.pdbx_seq_one_letter_code
_entity_poly.pdbx_strand_id
1 'polypeptide(L)'
;EEDWVAKKYQLSGVFSVDVTPFKGFKYTPTVSVYGILDNTSKKLSDKHDARKNSSGWGALAEQKDQSFRYVIDNIFSYNNEWNKLIYSVMLGHSFEKYTYEQFGAKSDNYANGAFPSSNFDLINAGPNIYAGNISYTSYALESYFGRIALNWDNKYILNASLRSDGSSRFAKNKRYGYFPSASFAWRASNEEFFPKNKYVNDAKLRLSWGMTGSMAGVSNYAPLSLISAGGASYNGSAGFQISQDARALTWEKASQFNIGFDIEMFQSRLTLNIDMFYQKTTDLLFKKPVNATTGYTTLQSNIGSLENKGLELALNGKIFTGKFKWDLGGNISFVKNKLLSLIEGNDMYIVPSSGSNLLGGSMHALINGQPISTFYMLKMEGIYQRDDEVPAKLYAKGVRAGDVKYFDYNEDGDISDADRMNVGKAIPDFYGGITSNFSYKGFDLSLFGQFSVGGKVMSAWRGVNGSEGTDHLGLALSNVKVNDRGESVEQYFNVSKEVANGYWRGEGTSNTIPRPVRIGVHTG
;
A
#
# COMPACT_ATOMS: atom_id res chain seq x y z
N GLU A 1 -3.52 -31.95 9.17
CA GLU A 1 -4.43 -31.10 8.39
C GLU A 1 -4.67 -29.80 9.16
N GLU A 2 -4.84 -28.70 8.44
CA GLU A 2 -5.28 -27.42 8.99
C GLU A 2 -6.71 -27.18 8.52
N ASP A 3 -7.62 -26.92 9.45
CA ASP A 3 -8.98 -26.52 9.16
C ASP A 3 -9.22 -25.10 9.71
N TRP A 4 -9.55 -24.19 8.81
CA TRP A 4 -9.79 -22.80 9.11
C TRP A 4 -11.17 -22.39 8.61
N VAL A 5 -12.08 -22.15 9.56
CA VAL A 5 -13.45 -21.72 9.28
C VAL A 5 -13.63 -20.30 9.80
N ALA A 6 -13.96 -19.38 8.90
CA ALA A 6 -14.35 -18.02 9.24
C ALA A 6 -15.81 -17.76 8.85
N LYS A 7 -16.64 -17.36 9.82
CA LYS A 7 -18.04 -16.99 9.61
C LYS A 7 -18.19 -15.50 9.84
N LYS A 8 -18.41 -14.75 8.76
CA LYS A 8 -18.54 -13.31 8.80
C LYS A 8 -19.99 -12.89 8.58
N TYR A 9 -20.53 -12.14 9.52
CA TYR A 9 -21.83 -11.51 9.43
C TYR A 9 -21.63 -10.00 9.30
N GLN A 10 -22.29 -9.41 8.33
CA GLN A 10 -22.20 -7.98 8.05
C GLN A 10 -23.60 -7.38 8.03
N LEU A 11 -23.79 -6.33 8.82
CA LEU A 11 -24.98 -5.51 8.83
C LEU A 11 -24.62 -4.11 8.34
N SER A 12 -25.38 -3.60 7.37
CA SER A 12 -25.31 -2.20 6.98
C SER A 12 -26.71 -1.63 6.80
N GLY A 13 -26.89 -0.41 7.25
CA GLY A 13 -28.18 0.29 7.12
C GLY A 13 -27.95 1.80 7.01
N VAL A 14 -28.75 2.45 6.17
CA VAL A 14 -28.80 3.90 6.02
C VAL A 14 -30.23 4.34 6.12
N PHE A 15 -30.49 5.28 7.02
CA PHE A 15 -31.78 5.94 7.16
C PHE A 15 -31.59 7.43 6.91
N SER A 16 -32.34 7.96 5.97
CA SER A 16 -32.27 9.35 5.55
C SER A 16 -33.67 9.93 5.36
N VAL A 17 -33.85 11.18 5.75
CA VAL A 17 -35.10 11.91 5.58
C VAL A 17 -34.81 13.24 4.87
N ASP A 18 -35.57 13.54 3.84
CA ASP A 18 -35.52 14.83 3.16
C ASP A 18 -36.62 15.73 3.64
N VAL A 19 -36.27 16.87 4.24
CA VAL A 19 -37.19 17.89 4.72
C VAL A 19 -37.03 19.13 3.84
N THR A 20 -38.11 19.51 3.11
CA THR A 20 -38.11 20.62 2.15
C THR A 20 -39.19 21.65 2.54
N PRO A 21 -38.97 22.50 3.56
CA PRO A 21 -39.98 23.43 4.09
C PRO A 21 -40.34 24.52 3.12
N PHE A 22 -39.46 24.93 2.22
CA PHE A 22 -39.72 25.91 1.17
C PHE A 22 -38.85 25.65 -0.06
N LYS A 23 -39.21 26.25 -1.18
CA LYS A 23 -38.55 26.05 -2.48
C LYS A 23 -37.05 26.35 -2.40
N GLY A 24 -36.27 25.42 -2.89
CA GLY A 24 -34.79 25.51 -2.93
C GLY A 24 -34.09 25.06 -1.67
N PHE A 25 -34.72 25.05 -0.50
CA PHE A 25 -34.12 24.58 0.75
C PHE A 25 -34.39 23.09 0.99
N LYS A 26 -33.37 22.39 1.44
CA LYS A 26 -33.45 20.98 1.79
C LYS A 26 -32.57 20.70 3.00
N TYR A 27 -33.13 20.07 4.01
CA TYR A 27 -32.40 19.49 5.15
C TYR A 27 -32.45 17.98 5.07
N THR A 28 -31.29 17.33 5.11
CA THR A 28 -31.16 15.88 4.99
C THR A 28 -30.39 15.33 6.18
N PRO A 29 -31.05 14.99 7.29
CA PRO A 29 -30.43 14.18 8.35
C PRO A 29 -30.30 12.74 7.87
N THR A 30 -29.14 12.15 8.10
CA THR A 30 -28.84 10.77 7.73
C THR A 30 -28.18 10.06 8.91
N VAL A 31 -28.62 8.85 9.19
CA VAL A 31 -27.97 7.93 10.15
C VAL A 31 -27.54 6.69 9.40
N SER A 32 -26.26 6.40 9.42
CA SER A 32 -25.67 5.21 8.82
C SER A 32 -25.08 4.33 9.90
N VAL A 33 -25.35 3.05 9.83
CA VAL A 33 -24.79 2.03 10.75
C VAL A 33 -24.11 0.93 9.95
N TYR A 34 -22.97 0.45 10.46
CA TYR A 34 -22.23 -0.63 9.86
C TYR A 34 -21.63 -1.49 10.96
N GLY A 35 -21.97 -2.78 10.96
CA GLY A 35 -21.48 -3.75 11.92
C GLY A 35 -20.91 -4.98 11.23
N ILE A 36 -19.80 -5.49 11.75
CA ILE A 36 -19.22 -6.78 11.38
C ILE A 36 -19.06 -7.61 12.63
N LEU A 37 -19.51 -8.86 12.55
CA LEU A 37 -19.17 -9.90 13.49
C LEU A 37 -18.45 -11.01 12.73
N ASP A 38 -17.21 -11.27 13.08
CA ASP A 38 -16.36 -12.29 12.48
C ASP A 38 -16.03 -13.33 13.55
N ASN A 39 -16.40 -14.58 13.30
CA ASN A 39 -16.09 -15.71 14.17
C ASN A 39 -15.14 -16.63 13.42
N THR A 40 -13.93 -16.76 13.92
CA THR A 40 -12.88 -17.57 13.30
C THR A 40 -12.53 -18.74 14.22
N SER A 41 -12.62 -19.96 13.69
CA SER A 41 -12.15 -21.20 14.31
C SER A 41 -10.97 -21.72 13.49
N LYS A 42 -9.86 -21.99 14.17
CA LYS A 42 -8.66 -22.55 13.54
C LYS A 42 -8.27 -23.83 14.29
N LYS A 43 -8.21 -24.93 13.55
CA LYS A 43 -7.80 -26.24 14.06
C LYS A 43 -6.51 -26.67 13.38
N LEU A 44 -5.54 -27.11 14.15
CA LEU A 44 -4.30 -27.67 13.68
C LEU A 44 -4.18 -29.11 14.17
N SER A 45 -4.10 -30.07 13.24
CA SER A 45 -3.82 -31.46 13.56
C SER A 45 -2.40 -31.62 14.16
N ASP A 46 -2.24 -32.61 15.02
CA ASP A 46 -0.95 -33.07 15.52
C ASP A 46 0.01 -33.50 14.39
N LYS A 47 -0.55 -33.89 13.24
CA LYS A 47 0.18 -34.28 12.02
C LYS A 47 0.60 -33.10 11.14
N HIS A 48 0.21 -31.87 11.48
CA HIS A 48 0.57 -30.68 10.69
C HIS A 48 2.08 -30.39 10.81
N ASP A 49 2.74 -30.10 9.69
CA ASP A 49 4.19 -29.90 9.60
C ASP A 49 4.74 -28.80 10.53
N ALA A 50 3.97 -27.73 10.76
CA ALA A 50 4.33 -26.69 11.72
C ALA A 50 4.38 -27.18 13.18
N ARG A 51 3.76 -28.33 13.49
CA ARG A 51 3.74 -28.94 14.81
C ARG A 51 4.77 -30.06 14.99
N LYS A 52 5.23 -30.68 13.92
CA LYS A 52 6.25 -31.73 13.98
C LYS A 52 7.55 -31.29 14.66
N ASN A 53 7.88 -30.01 14.57
CA ASN A 53 9.09 -29.43 15.15
C ASN A 53 8.90 -28.79 16.54
N SER A 54 7.66 -28.71 17.06
CA SER A 54 7.35 -28.02 18.31
C SER A 54 6.52 -28.84 19.28
N SER A 55 6.86 -30.01 19.67
CA SER A 55 6.15 -30.88 20.63
C SER A 55 5.03 -31.80 20.11
N GLY A 56 4.73 -31.83 18.82
CA GLY A 56 3.91 -32.88 18.20
C GLY A 56 2.41 -32.89 18.55
N TRP A 57 1.85 -31.81 19.10
CA TRP A 57 0.49 -31.79 19.62
C TRP A 57 -0.42 -30.86 18.82
N GLY A 58 -1.70 -31.23 18.66
CA GLY A 58 -2.72 -30.40 18.00
C GLY A 58 -3.01 -29.08 18.72
N ALA A 59 -3.68 -28.16 18.04
CA ALA A 59 -4.09 -26.87 18.59
C ALA A 59 -5.44 -26.44 18.07
N LEU A 60 -6.22 -25.76 18.93
CA LEU A 60 -7.48 -25.10 18.60
C LEU A 60 -7.42 -23.64 19.01
N ALA A 61 -7.86 -22.75 18.14
CA ALA A 61 -8.03 -21.33 18.45
C ALA A 61 -9.40 -20.86 17.98
N GLU A 62 -10.08 -20.16 18.87
CA GLU A 62 -11.37 -19.51 18.63
C GLU A 62 -11.18 -18.01 18.81
N GLN A 63 -11.67 -17.23 17.85
CA GLN A 63 -11.59 -15.78 17.87
C GLN A 63 -12.91 -15.17 17.43
N LYS A 64 -13.32 -14.14 18.13
CA LYS A 64 -14.48 -13.32 17.84
C LYS A 64 -14.05 -11.88 17.67
N ASP A 65 -14.24 -11.33 16.49
CA ASP A 65 -13.97 -9.94 16.16
C ASP A 65 -15.29 -9.23 15.92
N GLN A 66 -15.51 -8.13 16.62
CA GLN A 66 -16.70 -7.32 16.47
C GLN A 66 -16.31 -5.88 16.17
N SER A 67 -16.82 -5.33 15.09
CA SER A 67 -16.67 -3.91 14.80
C SER A 67 -18.03 -3.26 14.58
N PHE A 68 -18.18 -2.05 15.11
CA PHE A 68 -19.38 -1.26 14.93
C PHE A 68 -18.98 0.19 14.61
N ARG A 69 -19.59 0.73 13.55
CA ARG A 69 -19.44 2.12 13.12
C ARG A 69 -20.81 2.74 12.90
N TYR A 70 -20.99 3.93 13.42
CA TYR A 70 -22.14 4.75 13.04
C TYR A 70 -21.70 6.14 12.62
N VAL A 71 -22.46 6.72 11.69
CA VAL A 71 -22.28 8.07 11.19
C VAL A 71 -23.61 8.81 11.26
N ILE A 72 -23.57 10.03 11.75
CA ILE A 72 -24.72 10.93 11.79
C ILE A 72 -24.35 12.16 10.99
N ASP A 73 -25.04 12.37 9.86
CA ASP A 73 -24.87 13.51 8.99
C ASP A 73 -26.06 14.44 9.07
N ASN A 74 -25.79 15.74 9.14
CA ASN A 74 -26.78 16.79 9.05
C ASN A 74 -26.38 17.71 7.89
N ILE A 75 -27.13 17.68 6.80
CA ILE A 75 -26.81 18.44 5.60
C ILE A 75 -27.94 19.42 5.30
N PHE A 76 -27.62 20.70 5.25
CA PHE A 76 -28.49 21.79 4.84
C PHE A 76 -28.03 22.25 3.46
N SER A 77 -28.94 22.30 2.50
CA SER A 77 -28.66 22.78 1.16
C SER A 77 -29.73 23.78 0.69
N TYR A 78 -29.28 24.78 -0.03
CA TYR A 78 -30.14 25.75 -0.69
C TYR A 78 -29.70 25.90 -2.14
N ASN A 79 -30.61 25.59 -3.07
CA ASN A 79 -30.38 25.67 -4.51
C ASN A 79 -31.41 26.62 -5.09
N ASN A 80 -30.97 27.58 -5.88
CA ASN A 80 -31.85 28.50 -6.55
C ASN A 80 -31.23 29.03 -7.85
N GLU A 81 -32.01 29.73 -8.61
CA GLU A 81 -31.64 30.37 -9.87
C GLU A 81 -32.05 31.82 -9.86
N TRP A 82 -31.16 32.70 -10.26
CA TRP A 82 -31.42 34.11 -10.43
C TRP A 82 -30.90 34.57 -11.79
N ASN A 83 -31.82 34.86 -12.72
CA ASN A 83 -31.50 35.12 -14.14
C ASN A 83 -30.62 33.99 -14.72
N LYS A 84 -29.40 34.31 -15.08
CA LYS A 84 -28.41 33.39 -15.63
C LYS A 84 -27.54 32.69 -14.59
N LEU A 85 -27.71 33.03 -13.32
CA LEU A 85 -26.91 32.46 -12.23
C LEU A 85 -27.68 31.34 -11.55
N ILE A 86 -27.17 30.11 -11.67
CA ILE A 86 -27.59 28.98 -10.85
C ILE A 86 -26.60 28.87 -9.68
N TYR A 87 -27.12 28.83 -8.45
CA TYR A 87 -26.29 28.74 -7.27
C TYR A 87 -26.75 27.67 -6.28
N SER A 88 -25.79 27.06 -5.60
CA SER A 88 -26.02 26.09 -4.55
C SER A 88 -25.11 26.41 -3.36
N VAL A 89 -25.72 26.46 -2.19
CA VAL A 89 -25.02 26.62 -0.91
C VAL A 89 -25.31 25.39 -0.06
N MET A 90 -24.30 24.82 0.54
CA MET A 90 -24.43 23.65 1.42
C MET A 90 -23.63 23.88 2.69
N LEU A 91 -24.24 23.55 3.83
CA LEU A 91 -23.59 23.46 5.13
C LEU A 91 -23.82 22.06 5.68
N GLY A 92 -22.81 21.48 6.29
CA GLY A 92 -22.91 20.12 6.82
C GLY A 92 -22.15 19.95 8.13
N HIS A 93 -22.66 19.04 8.93
CA HIS A 93 -22.04 18.51 10.12
C HIS A 93 -22.10 16.99 10.05
N SER A 94 -20.99 16.32 10.37
CA SER A 94 -20.89 14.86 10.39
C SER A 94 -20.21 14.42 11.67
N PHE A 95 -20.76 13.39 12.31
CA PHE A 95 -20.16 12.73 13.45
C PHE A 95 -20.05 11.24 13.18
N GLU A 96 -18.86 10.68 13.33
CA GLU A 96 -18.58 9.24 13.20
C GLU A 96 -17.99 8.71 14.49
N LYS A 97 -18.43 7.53 14.92
CA LYS A 97 -17.77 6.75 15.95
C LYS A 97 -17.57 5.31 15.47
N TYR A 98 -16.39 4.79 15.72
CA TYR A 98 -15.97 3.42 15.44
C TYR A 98 -15.51 2.75 16.72
N THR A 99 -15.95 1.51 16.92
CA THR A 99 -15.48 0.62 17.99
C THR A 99 -15.08 -0.73 17.39
N TYR A 100 -14.04 -1.33 17.93
CA TYR A 100 -13.60 -2.66 17.60
C TYR A 100 -13.26 -3.41 18.88
N GLU A 101 -13.79 -4.60 18.98
CA GLU A 101 -13.56 -5.52 20.08
C GLU A 101 -13.08 -6.85 19.51
N GLN A 102 -12.08 -7.42 20.13
CA GLN A 102 -11.57 -8.73 19.81
C GLN A 102 -11.48 -9.55 21.08
N PHE A 103 -12.01 -10.76 21.03
CA PHE A 103 -11.88 -11.75 22.08
C PHE A 103 -11.46 -13.07 21.46
N GLY A 104 -10.42 -13.71 22.01
CA GLY A 104 -9.99 -15.02 21.55
C GLY A 104 -9.54 -15.90 22.71
N ALA A 105 -9.58 -17.18 22.46
CA ALA A 105 -9.00 -18.22 23.30
C ALA A 105 -8.30 -19.25 22.42
N LYS A 106 -7.25 -19.86 22.93
CA LYS A 106 -6.56 -20.96 22.26
C LYS A 106 -6.21 -22.05 23.25
N SER A 107 -6.15 -23.26 22.76
CA SER A 107 -5.66 -24.40 23.51
C SER A 107 -4.69 -25.21 22.65
N ASP A 108 -3.66 -25.78 23.25
CA ASP A 108 -2.69 -26.64 22.58
C ASP A 108 -2.30 -27.85 23.45
N ASN A 109 -1.33 -28.63 22.96
CA ASN A 109 -0.84 -29.84 23.61
C ASN A 109 -1.92 -30.92 23.84
N TYR A 110 -2.83 -31.07 22.89
CA TYR A 110 -3.77 -32.20 22.94
C TYR A 110 -3.01 -33.51 22.72
N ALA A 111 -3.22 -34.49 23.59
CA ALA A 111 -2.47 -35.74 23.60
C ALA A 111 -2.50 -36.46 22.25
N ASN A 112 -1.39 -37.07 21.89
CA ASN A 112 -1.21 -37.83 20.65
C ASN A 112 -2.31 -38.92 20.56
N GLY A 113 -3.15 -38.89 19.52
CA GLY A 113 -4.25 -39.81 19.32
C GLY A 113 -5.55 -39.50 20.10
N ALA A 114 -5.58 -38.44 20.92
CA ALA A 114 -6.81 -38.00 21.60
C ALA A 114 -7.79 -37.25 20.70
N PHE A 115 -7.42 -37.09 19.42
CA PHE A 115 -8.24 -36.43 18.41
C PHE A 115 -8.82 -37.42 17.40
N PRO A 116 -10.12 -37.65 17.41
CA PRO A 116 -10.80 -38.07 16.21
C PRO A 116 -10.77 -36.85 15.26
N SER A 117 -10.29 -37.06 14.09
CA SER A 117 -10.03 -36.05 13.05
C SER A 117 -11.21 -35.20 12.58
N SER A 118 -12.38 -35.33 13.14
CA SER A 118 -13.62 -34.74 12.63
C SER A 118 -14.51 -33.95 13.60
N ASN A 119 -14.36 -34.03 14.93
CA ASN A 119 -15.31 -33.40 15.86
C ASN A 119 -14.65 -32.69 17.03
N PHE A 120 -13.76 -31.74 16.74
CA PHE A 120 -13.00 -31.08 17.76
C PHE A 120 -13.41 -29.62 17.89
N ASP A 121 -14.35 -29.36 18.78
CA ASP A 121 -14.90 -28.02 19.03
C ASP A 121 -14.78 -27.58 20.51
N LEU A 122 -14.03 -28.34 21.33
CA LEU A 122 -13.96 -28.08 22.77
C LEU A 122 -12.57 -27.56 23.17
N ILE A 123 -12.43 -26.24 23.25
CA ILE A 123 -11.20 -25.61 23.70
C ILE A 123 -10.77 -26.01 25.11
N ASN A 124 -11.74 -26.36 25.95
CA ASN A 124 -11.54 -26.82 27.34
C ASN A 124 -11.08 -28.28 27.46
N ALA A 125 -11.05 -29.04 26.37
CA ALA A 125 -10.53 -30.42 26.38
C ALA A 125 -8.99 -30.47 26.28
N GLY A 126 -8.34 -29.37 25.94
CA GLY A 126 -6.87 -29.29 25.93
C GLY A 126 -6.31 -28.99 27.31
N PRO A 127 -5.13 -29.55 27.64
CA PRO A 127 -4.50 -29.38 28.96
C PRO A 127 -3.99 -27.95 29.19
N ASN A 128 -3.68 -27.20 28.12
CA ASN A 128 -3.21 -25.84 28.21
C ASN A 128 -4.19 -24.91 27.50
N ILE A 129 -4.84 -24.07 28.30
CA ILE A 129 -5.76 -23.03 27.79
C ILE A 129 -5.11 -21.69 27.99
N TYR A 130 -5.06 -20.90 26.91
CA TYR A 130 -4.49 -19.57 26.91
C TYR A 130 -5.54 -18.55 26.49
N ALA A 131 -5.49 -17.36 27.10
CA ALA A 131 -6.16 -16.21 26.52
C ALA A 131 -5.57 -15.98 25.12
N GLY A 132 -6.42 -15.87 24.12
CA GLY A 132 -6.04 -15.45 22.78
C GLY A 132 -5.89 -13.93 22.72
N ASN A 133 -6.06 -13.36 21.56
CA ASN A 133 -6.06 -11.91 21.41
C ASN A 133 -7.28 -11.31 22.09
N ILE A 134 -7.04 -10.37 23.01
CA ILE A 134 -8.08 -9.55 23.65
C ILE A 134 -7.72 -8.10 23.38
N SER A 135 -8.60 -7.38 22.70
CA SER A 135 -8.35 -6.00 22.29
C SER A 135 -9.65 -5.21 22.26
N TYR A 136 -9.58 -3.98 22.69
CA TYR A 136 -10.63 -2.99 22.49
C TYR A 136 -10.01 -1.72 21.95
N THR A 137 -10.58 -1.17 20.88
CA THR A 137 -10.14 0.10 20.33
C THR A 137 -11.31 0.92 19.79
N SER A 138 -11.22 2.24 19.93
CA SER A 138 -12.24 3.14 19.41
C SER A 138 -11.64 4.46 18.96
N TYR A 139 -12.32 5.13 18.03
CA TYR A 139 -12.06 6.52 17.66
C TYR A 139 -13.36 7.24 17.33
N ALA A 140 -13.32 8.55 17.34
CA ALA A 140 -14.40 9.41 16.89
C ALA A 140 -13.85 10.50 15.95
N LEU A 141 -14.68 10.85 14.96
CA LEU A 141 -14.45 11.96 14.03
C LEU A 141 -15.63 12.91 14.10
N GLU A 142 -15.36 14.20 14.02
CA GLU A 142 -16.37 15.25 13.93
C GLU A 142 -15.96 16.24 12.86
N SER A 143 -16.87 16.56 11.96
CA SER A 143 -16.59 17.36 10.79
C SER A 143 -17.63 18.45 10.58
N TYR A 144 -17.17 19.63 10.25
CA TYR A 144 -17.99 20.76 9.81
C TYR A 144 -17.54 21.16 8.41
N PHE A 145 -18.48 21.34 7.50
CA PHE A 145 -18.14 21.69 6.13
C PHE A 145 -19.17 22.61 5.48
N GLY A 146 -18.66 23.43 4.58
CA GLY A 146 -19.50 24.30 3.75
C GLY A 146 -19.01 24.30 2.31
N ARG A 147 -19.94 24.46 1.37
CA ARG A 147 -19.68 24.52 -0.06
C ARG A 147 -20.57 25.57 -0.71
N ILE A 148 -20.00 26.31 -1.64
CA ILE A 148 -20.71 27.20 -2.57
C ILE A 148 -20.38 26.74 -3.99
N ALA A 149 -21.42 26.57 -4.82
CA ALA A 149 -21.28 26.28 -6.24
C ALA A 149 -22.08 27.33 -7.03
N LEU A 150 -21.44 27.94 -8.00
CA LEU A 150 -22.00 28.99 -8.87
C LEU A 150 -21.83 28.56 -10.32
N ASN A 151 -22.88 28.70 -11.13
CA ASN A 151 -22.84 28.49 -12.56
C ASN A 151 -23.48 29.69 -13.24
N TRP A 152 -22.66 30.49 -13.93
CA TRP A 152 -23.11 31.65 -14.66
C TRP A 152 -23.24 31.34 -16.15
N ASP A 153 -24.47 31.41 -16.66
CA ASP A 153 -24.80 31.24 -18.08
C ASP A 153 -24.22 29.96 -18.72
N ASN A 154 -23.99 28.94 -17.91
CA ASN A 154 -23.29 27.71 -18.31
C ASN A 154 -21.93 27.94 -18.99
N LYS A 155 -21.30 29.11 -18.75
CA LYS A 155 -20.00 29.54 -19.22
C LYS A 155 -18.94 29.47 -18.14
N TYR A 156 -19.23 30.04 -16.97
CA TYR A 156 -18.32 30.13 -15.83
C TYR A 156 -18.88 29.36 -14.67
N ILE A 157 -18.14 28.35 -14.22
CA ILE A 157 -18.54 27.49 -13.13
C ILE A 157 -17.48 27.62 -12.02
N LEU A 158 -17.91 28.06 -10.85
CA LEU A 158 -17.04 28.21 -9.66
C LEU A 158 -17.56 27.33 -8.54
N ASN A 159 -16.67 26.58 -7.91
CA ASN A 159 -16.96 25.89 -6.64
C ASN A 159 -15.90 26.29 -5.62
N ALA A 160 -16.33 26.51 -4.39
CA ALA A 160 -15.45 26.68 -3.24
C ALA A 160 -15.98 25.86 -2.07
N SER A 161 -15.12 25.24 -1.31
CA SER A 161 -15.49 24.54 -0.08
C SER A 161 -14.45 24.71 1.01
N LEU A 162 -14.89 24.61 2.24
CA LEU A 162 -14.05 24.52 3.42
C LEU A 162 -14.56 23.37 4.28
N ARG A 163 -13.65 22.51 4.73
CA ARG A 163 -13.93 21.43 5.65
C ARG A 163 -13.00 21.50 6.84
N SER A 164 -13.56 21.35 8.04
CA SER A 164 -12.83 21.23 9.30
C SER A 164 -13.12 19.86 9.88
N ASP A 165 -12.09 19.01 10.00
CA ASP A 165 -12.20 17.66 10.53
C ASP A 165 -11.46 17.54 11.85
N GLY A 166 -12.15 17.07 12.89
CA GLY A 166 -11.62 16.78 14.20
C GLY A 166 -11.52 15.28 14.45
N SER A 167 -10.37 14.80 14.95
CA SER A 167 -10.16 13.39 15.26
C SER A 167 -9.72 13.19 16.70
N SER A 168 -10.31 12.18 17.36
CA SER A 168 -9.88 11.74 18.70
C SER A 168 -8.47 11.14 18.73
N ARG A 169 -7.88 10.81 17.59
CA ARG A 169 -6.52 10.28 17.44
C ARG A 169 -5.43 11.32 17.67
N PHE A 170 -5.82 12.60 17.73
CA PHE A 170 -4.90 13.70 18.00
C PHE A 170 -5.16 14.34 19.38
N ALA A 171 -4.14 14.96 19.93
CA ALA A 171 -4.26 15.70 21.17
C ALA A 171 -5.29 16.83 21.06
N LYS A 172 -5.93 17.21 22.18
CA LYS A 172 -7.06 18.15 22.21
C LYS A 172 -6.82 19.46 21.44
N ASN A 173 -5.60 19.99 21.51
CA ASN A 173 -5.20 21.24 20.84
C ASN A 173 -4.72 21.04 19.38
N LYS A 174 -4.68 19.80 18.86
CA LYS A 174 -4.24 19.45 17.50
C LYS A 174 -5.30 18.66 16.71
N ARG A 175 -6.51 18.50 17.29
CA ARG A 175 -7.55 17.65 16.72
C ARG A 175 -8.01 18.09 15.35
N TYR A 176 -8.22 19.40 15.17
CA TYR A 176 -8.88 19.93 13.99
C TYR A 176 -7.88 20.28 12.89
N GLY A 177 -8.12 19.74 11.71
CA GLY A 177 -7.50 20.13 10.46
C GLY A 177 -8.48 20.92 9.59
N TYR A 178 -7.96 21.85 8.77
CA TYR A 178 -8.75 22.67 7.86
C TYR A 178 -8.34 22.40 6.42
N PHE A 179 -9.33 22.09 5.60
CA PHE A 179 -9.12 21.59 4.25
C PHE A 179 -9.95 22.41 3.25
N PRO A 180 -9.43 23.55 2.78
CA PRO A 180 -10.07 24.36 1.75
C PRO A 180 -9.93 23.73 0.37
N SER A 181 -10.89 24.01 -0.52
CA SER A 181 -10.77 23.75 -1.95
C SER A 181 -11.50 24.79 -2.78
N ALA A 182 -11.00 25.01 -4.00
CA ALA A 182 -11.62 25.86 -5.00
C ALA A 182 -11.43 25.27 -6.39
N SER A 183 -12.45 25.40 -7.25
CA SER A 183 -12.34 25.04 -8.66
C SER A 183 -13.06 26.05 -9.53
N PHE A 184 -12.49 26.29 -10.70
CA PHE A 184 -13.05 27.15 -11.73
C PHE A 184 -13.06 26.38 -13.05
N ALA A 185 -14.18 26.43 -13.76
CA ALA A 185 -14.27 25.92 -15.12
C ALA A 185 -14.83 26.98 -16.05
N TRP A 186 -14.18 27.16 -17.17
CA TRP A 186 -14.60 28.03 -18.25
C TRP A 186 -14.94 27.22 -19.48
N ARG A 187 -16.21 27.26 -19.87
CA ARG A 187 -16.69 26.61 -21.09
C ARG A 187 -16.60 27.62 -22.25
N ALA A 188 -15.41 27.65 -22.86
CA ALA A 188 -15.12 28.59 -23.96
C ALA A 188 -16.06 28.42 -25.16
N SER A 189 -16.54 27.19 -25.39
CA SER A 189 -17.50 26.88 -26.48
C SER A 189 -18.84 27.60 -26.37
N ASN A 190 -19.21 28.09 -25.17
CA ASN A 190 -20.43 28.84 -24.95
C ASN A 190 -20.27 30.37 -25.14
N GLU A 191 -19.04 30.84 -25.43
CA GLU A 191 -18.79 32.24 -25.70
C GLU A 191 -19.21 32.66 -27.11
N GLU A 192 -19.58 33.93 -27.28
CA GLU A 192 -20.01 34.47 -28.56
C GLU A 192 -18.87 34.49 -29.60
N PHE A 193 -17.62 34.69 -29.16
CA PHE A 193 -16.45 34.68 -30.02
C PHE A 193 -16.03 33.28 -30.48
N PHE A 194 -16.56 32.23 -29.83
CA PHE A 194 -16.13 30.86 -30.14
C PHE A 194 -16.72 30.44 -31.52
N PRO A 195 -15.88 30.01 -32.46
CA PRO A 195 -16.33 29.67 -33.80
C PRO A 195 -17.24 28.46 -33.78
N LYS A 196 -18.51 28.62 -34.09
CA LYS A 196 -19.47 27.53 -34.29
C LYS A 196 -19.16 26.80 -35.59
N ASN A 197 -18.32 25.80 -35.52
CA ASN A 197 -17.89 24.99 -36.66
C ASN A 197 -18.08 23.50 -36.38
N LYS A 198 -17.93 22.69 -37.43
CA LYS A 198 -18.05 21.23 -37.32
C LYS A 198 -16.85 20.53 -36.71
N TYR A 199 -15.75 21.24 -36.47
CA TYR A 199 -14.48 20.65 -36.02
C TYR A 199 -14.40 20.62 -34.50
N VAL A 200 -14.71 21.72 -33.82
CA VAL A 200 -14.69 21.82 -32.35
C VAL A 200 -16.10 22.13 -31.85
N ASN A 201 -16.69 21.23 -31.09
CA ASN A 201 -18.05 21.30 -30.60
C ASN A 201 -18.13 21.78 -29.16
N ASP A 202 -17.22 21.35 -28.32
CA ASP A 202 -17.07 21.81 -26.94
C ASP A 202 -15.60 22.00 -26.60
N ALA A 203 -15.30 23.05 -25.82
CA ALA A 203 -14.00 23.34 -25.30
C ALA A 203 -14.13 23.94 -23.91
N LYS A 204 -13.50 23.28 -22.92
CA LYS A 204 -13.60 23.66 -21.51
C LYS A 204 -12.24 23.62 -20.85
N LEU A 205 -11.87 24.70 -20.18
CA LEU A 205 -10.72 24.79 -19.29
C LEU A 205 -11.18 24.53 -17.85
N ARG A 206 -10.43 23.71 -17.13
CA ARG A 206 -10.65 23.42 -15.70
C ARG A 206 -9.39 23.78 -14.91
N LEU A 207 -9.58 24.52 -13.83
CA LEU A 207 -8.55 24.83 -12.84
C LEU A 207 -9.09 24.39 -11.48
N SER A 208 -8.29 23.68 -10.71
CA SER A 208 -8.68 23.34 -9.35
C SER A 208 -7.49 23.30 -8.42
N TRP A 209 -7.76 23.69 -7.19
CA TRP A 209 -6.84 23.55 -6.07
C TRP A 209 -7.62 23.04 -4.87
N GLY A 210 -6.99 22.13 -4.13
CA GLY A 210 -7.59 21.61 -2.91
C GLY A 210 -6.56 21.03 -1.96
N MET A 211 -6.93 21.05 -0.69
CA MET A 211 -6.15 20.44 0.39
C MET A 211 -6.95 19.30 1.01
N THR A 212 -6.29 18.17 1.28
CA THR A 212 -6.86 17.03 2.00
C THR A 212 -5.98 16.66 3.18
N GLY A 213 -6.60 16.15 4.24
CA GLY A 213 -5.92 15.65 5.42
C GLY A 213 -5.89 14.12 5.47
N SER A 214 -4.81 13.57 6.00
CA SER A 214 -4.70 12.15 6.30
C SER A 214 -4.26 11.95 7.75
N MET A 215 -4.80 10.92 8.38
CA MET A 215 -4.38 10.40 9.69
C MET A 215 -4.03 8.90 9.61
N ALA A 216 -3.74 8.42 8.40
CA ALA A 216 -3.38 7.03 8.16
C ALA A 216 -2.12 6.66 8.97
N GLY A 217 -2.16 5.51 9.63
CA GLY A 217 -1.06 5.07 10.48
C GLY A 217 -0.99 5.69 11.88
N VAL A 218 -1.87 6.64 12.22
CA VAL A 218 -1.98 7.16 13.61
C VAL A 218 -2.81 6.19 14.44
N SER A 219 -2.24 5.72 15.55
CA SER A 219 -2.96 4.87 16.52
C SER A 219 -4.17 5.61 17.09
N ASN A 220 -5.25 4.89 17.42
CA ASN A 220 -6.45 5.46 18.02
C ASN A 220 -6.18 6.19 19.34
N TYR A 221 -5.10 5.82 20.03
CA TYR A 221 -4.68 6.37 21.32
C TYR A 221 -3.30 7.04 21.30
N ALA A 222 -2.84 7.45 20.11
CA ALA A 222 -1.51 8.07 19.93
C ALA A 222 -1.18 9.22 20.90
N PRO A 223 -2.12 10.12 21.29
CA PRO A 223 -1.82 11.20 22.20
C PRO A 223 -1.72 10.78 23.68
N LEU A 224 -1.92 9.49 24.00
CA LEU A 224 -1.91 8.96 25.35
C LEU A 224 -0.66 8.12 25.60
N SER A 225 -0.11 8.25 26.81
CA SER A 225 0.90 7.31 27.29
C SER A 225 0.19 6.03 27.75
N LEU A 226 0.37 4.95 27.01
CA LEU A 226 -0.25 3.65 27.32
C LEU A 226 0.73 2.81 28.13
N ILE A 227 0.20 2.00 29.03
CA ILE A 227 0.95 1.03 29.82
C ILE A 227 0.74 -0.34 29.20
N SER A 228 1.83 -1.05 28.84
CA SER A 228 1.80 -2.45 28.45
C SER A 228 2.49 -3.33 29.47
N ALA A 229 1.86 -4.44 29.82
CA ALA A 229 2.44 -5.46 30.67
C ALA A 229 3.17 -6.51 29.82
N GLY A 230 4.27 -7.07 30.31
CA GLY A 230 4.98 -8.21 29.70
C GLY A 230 6.04 -7.88 28.67
N GLY A 231 6.26 -6.61 28.32
CA GLY A 231 7.33 -6.18 27.39
C GLY A 231 8.68 -5.92 28.06
N ALA A 232 8.71 -5.82 29.37
CA ALA A 232 9.92 -5.64 30.16
C ALA A 232 9.95 -6.65 31.30
N SER A 233 11.10 -7.19 31.62
CA SER A 233 11.30 -8.00 32.82
C SER A 233 12.50 -7.47 33.59
N TYR A 234 12.41 -7.42 34.90
CA TYR A 234 13.50 -7.10 35.78
C TYR A 234 13.65 -8.25 36.80
N ASN A 235 14.80 -8.86 36.80
CA ASN A 235 15.13 -9.98 37.70
C ASN A 235 14.06 -11.10 37.72
N GLY A 236 13.55 -11.48 36.52
CA GLY A 236 12.54 -12.53 36.35
C GLY A 236 11.08 -12.11 36.64
N SER A 237 10.85 -10.88 37.14
CA SER A 237 9.51 -10.36 37.37
C SER A 237 9.01 -9.55 36.17
N ALA A 238 7.75 -9.76 35.78
CA ALA A 238 7.12 -8.98 34.72
C ALA A 238 7.06 -7.50 35.10
N GLY A 239 7.57 -6.64 34.23
CA GLY A 239 7.53 -5.19 34.36
C GLY A 239 6.47 -4.57 33.48
N PHE A 240 6.28 -3.28 33.65
CA PHE A 240 5.43 -2.45 32.81
C PHE A 240 6.29 -1.56 31.92
N GLN A 241 5.92 -1.46 30.65
CA GLN A 241 6.49 -0.52 29.71
C GLN A 241 5.46 0.58 29.42
N ILE A 242 5.89 1.83 29.52
CA ILE A 242 5.05 2.97 29.15
C ILE A 242 5.36 3.32 27.70
N SER A 243 4.33 3.41 26.86
CA SER A 243 4.50 3.89 25.48
C SER A 243 4.78 5.40 25.49
N GLN A 244 5.62 5.84 24.55
CA GLN A 244 5.78 7.27 24.32
C GLN A 244 4.49 7.86 23.74
N ASP A 245 3.99 8.96 24.30
CA ASP A 245 2.88 9.69 23.71
C ASP A 245 3.32 10.51 22.50
N ALA A 246 2.41 10.67 21.57
CA ALA A 246 2.62 11.43 20.34
C ALA A 246 1.72 12.69 20.32
N ARG A 247 1.71 13.47 21.42
CA ARG A 247 0.87 14.67 21.58
C ARG A 247 1.15 15.77 20.56
N ALA A 248 2.33 15.78 19.97
CA ALA A 248 2.70 16.77 18.95
C ALA A 248 2.11 16.46 17.58
N LEU A 249 1.58 15.24 17.36
CA LEU A 249 1.04 14.83 16.06
C LEU A 249 -0.12 15.70 15.61
N THR A 250 -0.12 15.99 14.31
CA THR A 250 -1.19 16.66 13.57
C THR A 250 -1.46 15.94 12.26
N TRP A 251 -2.44 16.44 11.51
CA TRP A 251 -2.82 15.91 10.20
C TRP A 251 -1.67 16.04 9.21
N GLU A 252 -1.43 14.95 8.47
CA GLU A 252 -0.68 15.00 7.22
C GLU A 252 -1.53 15.73 6.18
N LYS A 253 -0.94 16.63 5.38
CA LYS A 253 -1.65 17.50 4.45
C LYS A 253 -1.16 17.29 3.04
N ALA A 254 -2.07 16.99 2.13
CA ALA A 254 -1.80 16.96 0.70
C ALA A 254 -2.52 18.14 0.01
N SER A 255 -1.73 19.02 -0.61
CA SER A 255 -2.20 20.14 -1.43
C SER A 255 -2.01 19.80 -2.89
N GLN A 256 -3.07 19.87 -3.69
CA GLN A 256 -3.04 19.52 -5.10
C GLN A 256 -3.58 20.66 -5.95
N PHE A 257 -2.89 20.96 -7.03
CA PHE A 257 -3.30 21.87 -8.08
C PHE A 257 -3.45 21.11 -9.40
N ASN A 258 -4.55 21.32 -10.12
CA ASN A 258 -4.81 20.71 -11.41
C ASN A 258 -5.17 21.75 -12.47
N ILE A 259 -4.71 21.52 -13.69
CA ILE A 259 -5.16 22.20 -14.90
C ILE A 259 -5.67 21.13 -15.87
N GLY A 260 -6.89 21.26 -16.34
CA GLY A 260 -7.51 20.32 -17.25
C GLY A 260 -8.11 20.99 -18.48
N PHE A 261 -8.06 20.31 -19.62
CA PHE A 261 -8.69 20.71 -20.87
C PHE A 261 -9.58 19.58 -21.38
N ASP A 262 -10.86 19.88 -21.61
CA ASP A 262 -11.80 18.95 -22.23
C ASP A 262 -12.18 19.51 -23.61
N ILE A 263 -11.97 18.73 -24.66
CA ILE A 263 -12.23 19.16 -26.04
C ILE A 263 -13.05 18.06 -26.73
N GLU A 264 -14.22 18.45 -27.26
CA GLU A 264 -15.01 17.58 -28.14
C GLU A 264 -14.96 18.08 -29.57
N MET A 265 -14.70 17.18 -30.50
CA MET A 265 -14.49 17.50 -31.90
C MET A 265 -15.33 16.60 -32.82
N PHE A 266 -15.58 17.10 -34.05
CA PHE A 266 -16.26 16.34 -35.13
C PHE A 266 -17.64 15.81 -34.72
N GLN A 267 -18.48 16.69 -34.15
CA GLN A 267 -19.81 16.35 -33.65
C GLN A 267 -19.75 15.29 -32.54
N SER A 268 -18.86 15.51 -31.56
CA SER A 268 -18.57 14.62 -30.43
C SER A 268 -18.14 13.20 -30.84
N ARG A 269 -17.55 13.07 -32.05
CA ARG A 269 -16.93 11.82 -32.47
C ARG A 269 -15.53 11.62 -31.89
N LEU A 270 -14.86 12.70 -31.52
CA LEU A 270 -13.54 12.65 -30.89
C LEU A 270 -13.57 13.48 -29.62
N THR A 271 -13.20 12.88 -28.51
CA THR A 271 -13.07 13.54 -27.20
C THR A 271 -11.63 13.43 -26.73
N LEU A 272 -11.04 14.56 -26.38
CA LEU A 272 -9.69 14.68 -25.82
C LEU A 272 -9.78 15.30 -24.43
N ASN A 273 -9.22 14.61 -23.44
CA ASN A 273 -9.02 15.13 -22.10
C ASN A 273 -7.52 15.18 -21.80
N ILE A 274 -7.08 16.33 -21.30
CA ILE A 274 -5.69 16.58 -20.88
C ILE A 274 -5.76 17.08 -19.46
N ASP A 275 -5.08 16.41 -18.53
CA ASP A 275 -4.97 16.84 -17.14
C ASP A 275 -3.50 16.90 -16.72
N MET A 276 -3.11 18.02 -16.12
CA MET A 276 -1.82 18.24 -15.50
C MET A 276 -2.01 18.46 -14.02
N PHE A 277 -1.27 17.77 -13.19
CA PHE A 277 -1.37 17.93 -11.74
C PHE A 277 -0.02 18.11 -11.07
N TYR A 278 -0.05 18.85 -9.99
CA TYR A 278 1.03 18.98 -9.03
C TYR A 278 0.46 18.81 -7.62
N GLN A 279 0.95 17.82 -6.89
CA GLN A 279 0.58 17.55 -5.51
C GLN A 279 1.81 17.62 -4.61
N LYS A 280 1.69 18.34 -3.51
CA LYS A 280 2.70 18.37 -2.44
C LYS A 280 2.05 17.87 -1.15
N THR A 281 2.65 16.83 -0.57
CA THR A 281 2.27 16.31 0.75
C THR A 281 3.30 16.77 1.77
N THR A 282 2.85 17.35 2.86
CA THR A 282 3.66 17.85 3.97
C THR A 282 3.23 17.22 5.28
N ASP A 283 4.04 17.36 6.31
CA ASP A 283 3.75 16.82 7.63
C ASP A 283 3.53 15.29 7.59
N LEU A 284 4.33 14.56 6.77
CA LEU A 284 4.23 13.12 6.63
C LEU A 284 4.29 12.41 7.98
N LEU A 285 3.36 11.51 8.22
CA LEU A 285 3.31 10.70 9.44
C LEU A 285 4.32 9.56 9.36
N PHE A 286 5.43 9.71 10.04
CA PHE A 286 6.56 8.80 9.97
C PHE A 286 7.08 8.38 11.34
N LYS A 287 7.53 7.12 11.48
CA LYS A 287 8.21 6.63 12.68
C LYS A 287 9.71 6.90 12.55
N LYS A 288 10.18 8.00 13.12
CA LYS A 288 11.61 8.31 13.14
C LYS A 288 12.35 7.48 14.19
N PRO A 289 13.55 6.96 13.92
CA PRO A 289 14.39 6.38 14.94
C PRO A 289 14.79 7.43 15.95
N VAL A 290 14.86 7.03 17.21
CA VAL A 290 15.36 7.88 18.31
C VAL A 290 16.45 7.15 19.08
N ASN A 291 17.28 7.89 19.79
CA ASN A 291 18.34 7.28 20.59
C ASN A 291 17.73 6.37 21.68
N ALA A 292 18.23 5.15 21.79
CA ALA A 292 17.76 4.15 22.76
C ALA A 292 17.86 4.63 24.23
N THR A 293 18.69 5.61 24.52
CA THR A 293 18.77 6.25 25.86
C THR A 293 17.47 6.94 26.28
N THR A 294 16.56 7.25 25.33
CA THR A 294 15.22 7.75 25.62
C THR A 294 14.26 6.69 26.15
N GLY A 295 14.66 5.41 26.14
CA GLY A 295 13.82 4.25 26.44
C GLY A 295 12.95 3.76 25.27
N TYR A 296 13.10 4.37 24.10
CA TYR A 296 12.35 4.06 22.89
C TYR A 296 13.28 3.90 21.70
N THR A 297 12.87 3.13 20.71
CA THR A 297 13.64 2.96 19.45
C THR A 297 13.09 3.83 18.32
N THR A 298 11.81 4.18 18.38
CA THR A 298 11.15 5.01 17.36
C THR A 298 10.12 5.95 18.00
N LEU A 299 9.95 7.11 17.39
CA LEU A 299 8.91 8.10 17.74
C LEU A 299 8.10 8.45 16.49
N GLN A 300 6.78 8.36 16.58
CA GLN A 300 5.90 8.84 15.51
C GLN A 300 5.87 10.38 15.51
N SER A 301 6.12 10.97 14.35
CA SER A 301 6.22 12.43 14.19
C SER A 301 5.71 12.84 12.80
N ASN A 302 5.30 14.11 12.68
CA ASN A 302 5.03 14.73 11.39
C ASN A 302 6.35 15.29 10.85
N ILE A 303 6.96 14.57 9.91
CA ILE A 303 8.26 14.94 9.34
C ILE A 303 8.30 14.59 7.86
N GLY A 304 9.01 15.39 7.12
CA GLY A 304 9.21 15.17 5.70
C GLY A 304 8.09 15.71 4.82
N SER A 305 8.40 15.72 3.55
CA SER A 305 7.48 16.12 2.49
C SER A 305 7.81 15.42 1.18
N LEU A 306 6.81 15.21 0.36
CA LEU A 306 6.96 14.62 -0.97
C LEU A 306 6.14 15.40 -2.01
N GLU A 307 6.53 15.28 -3.26
CA GLU A 307 5.78 15.79 -4.39
C GLU A 307 5.43 14.68 -5.39
N ASN A 308 4.26 14.82 -5.99
CA ASN A 308 3.83 14.08 -7.16
C ASN A 308 3.43 15.07 -8.24
N LYS A 309 3.86 14.86 -9.46
CA LYS A 309 3.44 15.63 -10.62
C LYS A 309 3.25 14.73 -11.82
N GLY A 310 2.27 15.06 -12.63
CA GLY A 310 1.98 14.23 -13.78
C GLY A 310 1.20 14.92 -14.87
N LEU A 311 1.13 14.21 -15.97
CA LEU A 311 0.34 14.51 -17.16
C LEU A 311 -0.49 13.28 -17.49
N GLU A 312 -1.78 13.48 -17.67
CA GLU A 312 -2.73 12.44 -18.05
C GLU A 312 -3.41 12.86 -19.35
N LEU A 313 -3.44 11.94 -20.30
CA LEU A 313 -4.07 12.14 -21.61
C LEU A 313 -5.09 11.03 -21.81
N ALA A 314 -6.31 11.37 -22.21
CA ALA A 314 -7.32 10.42 -22.64
C ALA A 314 -7.92 10.85 -23.97
N LEU A 315 -7.96 9.94 -24.91
CA LEU A 315 -8.52 10.14 -26.24
C LEU A 315 -9.56 9.05 -26.53
N ASN A 316 -10.77 9.44 -26.90
CA ASN A 316 -11.84 8.53 -27.29
C ASN A 316 -12.40 8.96 -28.64
N GLY A 317 -12.49 8.03 -29.59
CA GLY A 317 -12.93 8.29 -30.95
C GLY A 317 -13.94 7.27 -31.43
N LYS A 318 -15.05 7.75 -32.02
CA LYS A 318 -16.01 6.95 -32.81
C LYS A 318 -15.55 6.94 -34.26
N ILE A 319 -14.74 5.93 -34.61
CA ILE A 319 -14.09 5.85 -35.93
C ILE A 319 -15.13 5.58 -37.01
N PHE A 320 -15.99 4.59 -36.77
CA PHE A 320 -17.11 4.26 -37.66
C PHE A 320 -18.43 4.28 -36.88
N THR A 321 -19.47 4.93 -37.44
CA THR A 321 -20.77 5.11 -36.79
C THR A 321 -21.94 4.55 -37.60
N GLY A 322 -21.65 3.81 -38.70
CA GLY A 322 -22.63 3.20 -39.59
C GLY A 322 -23.13 1.84 -39.13
N LYS A 323 -23.41 0.94 -40.08
CA LYS A 323 -23.80 -0.46 -39.79
C LYS A 323 -22.68 -1.23 -39.09
N PHE A 324 -21.42 -0.96 -39.44
CA PHE A 324 -20.25 -1.33 -38.71
C PHE A 324 -19.87 -0.14 -37.82
N LYS A 325 -19.81 -0.37 -36.52
CA LYS A 325 -19.37 0.62 -35.52
C LYS A 325 -18.01 0.21 -35.01
N TRP A 326 -17.14 1.21 -34.84
CA TRP A 326 -15.84 1.03 -34.22
C TRP A 326 -15.54 2.25 -33.34
N ASP A 327 -15.45 1.98 -32.02
CA ASP A 327 -15.03 2.95 -31.03
C ASP A 327 -13.63 2.59 -30.55
N LEU A 328 -12.71 3.57 -30.56
CA LEU A 328 -11.33 3.42 -30.11
C LEU A 328 -11.06 4.42 -29.01
N GLY A 329 -10.65 3.91 -27.85
CA GLY A 329 -10.25 4.72 -26.70
C GLY A 329 -8.85 4.38 -26.25
N GLY A 330 -8.15 5.37 -25.69
CA GLY A 330 -6.85 5.17 -25.09
C GLY A 330 -6.56 6.22 -24.04
N ASN A 331 -5.77 5.84 -23.04
CA ASN A 331 -5.24 6.76 -22.05
C ASN A 331 -3.76 6.46 -21.78
N ILE A 332 -3.05 7.49 -21.35
CA ILE A 332 -1.66 7.40 -20.90
C ILE A 332 -1.44 8.39 -19.77
N SER A 333 -0.77 7.93 -18.71
CA SER A 333 -0.43 8.73 -17.53
C SER A 333 1.06 8.69 -17.28
N PHE A 334 1.66 9.86 -17.13
CA PHE A 334 3.05 10.06 -16.74
C PHE A 334 3.07 10.60 -15.31
N VAL A 335 3.76 9.91 -14.40
CA VAL A 335 3.82 10.31 -12.98
C VAL A 335 5.26 10.36 -12.52
N LYS A 336 5.64 11.48 -11.88
CA LYS A 336 6.93 11.63 -11.21
C LYS A 336 6.70 11.87 -9.72
N ASN A 337 7.22 10.97 -8.90
CA ASN A 337 7.24 11.07 -7.45
C ASN A 337 8.63 11.48 -6.98
N LYS A 338 8.72 12.34 -5.97
CA LYS A 338 9.98 12.79 -5.40
C LYS A 338 9.82 13.08 -3.90
N LEU A 339 10.66 12.50 -3.09
CA LEU A 339 10.82 12.87 -1.69
C LEU A 339 11.59 14.20 -1.63
N LEU A 340 10.99 15.22 -1.01
CA LEU A 340 11.58 16.56 -0.93
C LEU A 340 12.43 16.75 0.32
N SER A 341 11.95 16.22 1.44
CA SER A 341 12.65 16.26 2.72
C SER A 341 12.28 15.02 3.53
N LEU A 342 13.21 14.60 4.37
CA LEU A 342 13.04 13.50 5.29
C LEU A 342 13.27 14.01 6.72
N ILE A 343 13.96 13.26 7.54
CA ILE A 343 14.34 13.61 8.91
C ILE A 343 15.42 14.68 8.87
N GLU A 344 15.27 15.71 9.70
CA GLU A 344 16.28 16.77 9.83
C GLU A 344 17.67 16.18 10.09
N GLY A 345 18.65 16.57 9.26
CA GLY A 345 20.03 16.08 9.33
C GLY A 345 20.31 14.74 8.65
N ASN A 346 19.32 14.10 8.03
CA ASN A 346 19.51 12.83 7.29
C ASN A 346 18.90 12.91 5.89
N ASP A 347 19.72 12.66 4.88
CA ASP A 347 19.28 12.62 3.49
C ASP A 347 18.78 11.23 3.05
N MET A 348 18.99 10.21 3.87
CA MET A 348 18.58 8.84 3.57
C MET A 348 18.11 8.11 4.83
N TYR A 349 17.07 7.29 4.67
CA TYR A 349 16.58 6.35 5.66
C TYR A 349 16.35 4.99 5.03
N ILE A 350 17.04 3.96 5.53
CA ILE A 350 16.83 2.57 5.11
C ILE A 350 15.56 2.07 5.80
N VAL A 351 14.56 1.66 4.99
CA VAL A 351 13.29 1.15 5.51
C VAL A 351 13.52 -0.27 6.04
N PRO A 352 13.34 -0.52 7.36
CA PRO A 352 13.50 -1.86 7.91
C PRO A 352 12.53 -2.84 7.24
N SER A 353 12.99 -4.03 6.89
CA SER A 353 12.10 -5.08 6.42
C SER A 353 11.27 -5.60 7.60
N SER A 354 9.96 -5.52 7.50
CA SER A 354 9.07 -6.11 8.49
C SER A 354 8.83 -7.58 8.16
N GLY A 355 9.51 -8.47 8.85
CA GLY A 355 8.94 -9.75 9.23
C GLY A 355 9.11 -10.95 8.31
N SER A 356 9.81 -10.92 7.17
CA SER A 356 10.23 -12.16 6.54
C SER A 356 11.71 -12.10 6.17
N ASN A 357 12.49 -12.98 6.79
CA ASN A 357 13.90 -13.20 6.47
C ASN A 357 14.11 -13.82 5.07
N LEU A 358 13.07 -13.87 4.24
CA LEU A 358 13.10 -14.48 2.92
C LEU A 358 14.12 -13.82 1.96
N LEU A 359 14.51 -12.56 2.22
CA LEU A 359 15.36 -11.78 1.32
C LEU A 359 16.53 -11.07 2.03
N GLY A 360 16.87 -11.49 3.25
CA GLY A 360 18.14 -11.12 3.91
C GLY A 360 18.33 -9.64 4.25
N GLY A 361 17.25 -8.83 4.43
CA GLY A 361 17.41 -7.46 4.90
C GLY A 361 16.51 -6.43 4.22
N SER A 362 16.78 -5.17 4.47
CA SER A 362 16.05 -4.01 3.91
C SER A 362 16.39 -3.81 2.45
N MET A 363 15.37 -3.70 1.59
CA MET A 363 15.52 -3.55 0.13
C MET A 363 15.18 -2.15 -0.36
N HIS A 364 14.60 -1.32 0.50
CA HIS A 364 14.14 0.02 0.15
C HIS A 364 14.82 1.08 0.99
N ALA A 365 15.08 2.22 0.38
CA ALA A 365 15.47 3.42 1.11
C ALA A 365 14.60 4.61 0.69
N LEU A 366 14.33 5.48 1.65
CA LEU A 366 13.81 6.82 1.43
C LEU A 366 15.02 7.74 1.28
N ILE A 367 15.18 8.35 0.11
CA ILE A 367 16.33 9.19 -0.22
C ILE A 367 15.82 10.54 -0.71
N ASN A 368 16.31 11.63 -0.13
CA ASN A 368 15.97 12.98 -0.59
C ASN A 368 16.29 13.13 -2.09
N GLY A 369 15.34 13.67 -2.83
CA GLY A 369 15.46 13.83 -4.27
C GLY A 369 15.07 12.61 -5.12
N GLN A 370 14.83 11.44 -4.51
CA GLN A 370 14.44 10.19 -5.18
C GLN A 370 12.97 9.83 -4.93
N PRO A 371 12.39 8.93 -5.72
CA PRO A 371 11.05 8.38 -5.45
C PRO A 371 11.00 7.58 -4.15
N ILE A 372 9.84 7.59 -3.47
CA ILE A 372 9.65 6.85 -2.20
C ILE A 372 9.77 5.34 -2.33
N SER A 373 9.68 4.79 -3.54
CA SER A 373 9.77 3.36 -3.84
C SER A 373 11.14 2.97 -4.42
N THR A 374 12.20 3.64 -4.00
CA THR A 374 13.57 3.38 -4.47
C THR A 374 14.08 2.05 -3.90
N PHE A 375 14.49 1.15 -4.78
CA PHE A 375 15.23 -0.05 -4.40
C PHE A 375 16.68 0.32 -4.10
N TYR A 376 17.13 0.00 -2.88
CA TYR A 376 18.47 0.31 -2.40
C TYR A 376 19.18 -0.99 -1.99
N MET A 377 19.99 -1.52 -2.91
CA MET A 377 20.53 -2.86 -2.81
C MET A 377 21.93 -2.94 -3.43
N LEU A 378 22.63 -4.05 -3.19
CA LEU A 378 23.83 -4.38 -3.94
C LEU A 378 23.47 -4.58 -5.43
N LYS A 379 24.27 -4.01 -6.32
CA LYS A 379 24.09 -4.16 -7.76
C LYS A 379 24.95 -5.31 -8.28
N MET A 380 24.32 -6.33 -8.83
CA MET A 380 25.01 -7.40 -9.50
C MET A 380 25.55 -6.91 -10.86
N GLU A 381 26.83 -7.21 -11.15
CA GLU A 381 27.48 -6.95 -12.44
C GLU A 381 27.64 -8.21 -13.29
N GLY A 382 27.64 -9.37 -12.67
CA GLY A 382 27.82 -10.64 -13.34
C GLY A 382 28.32 -11.72 -12.38
N ILE A 383 29.10 -12.62 -12.90
CA ILE A 383 29.70 -13.75 -12.17
C ILE A 383 31.19 -13.77 -12.44
N TYR A 384 31.99 -13.93 -11.39
CA TYR A 384 33.43 -14.13 -11.57
C TYR A 384 33.70 -15.39 -12.41
N GLN A 385 34.38 -15.21 -13.53
CA GLN A 385 34.65 -16.33 -14.44
C GLN A 385 35.90 -17.12 -14.03
N ARG A 386 36.89 -16.45 -13.46
CA ARG A 386 38.15 -17.03 -12.99
C ARG A 386 38.48 -16.49 -11.61
N ASP A 387 39.28 -17.29 -10.85
CA ASP A 387 39.71 -16.91 -9.50
C ASP A 387 40.65 -15.70 -9.48
N ASP A 388 41.41 -15.44 -10.54
CA ASP A 388 42.28 -14.28 -10.67
C ASP A 388 41.53 -12.94 -10.90
N GLU A 389 40.23 -13.00 -11.21
CA GLU A 389 39.35 -11.83 -11.30
C GLU A 389 38.82 -11.41 -9.93
N VAL A 390 38.89 -12.29 -8.91
CA VAL A 390 38.32 -12.02 -7.59
C VAL A 390 39.27 -11.12 -6.79
N PRO A 391 38.82 -9.94 -6.29
CA PRO A 391 39.64 -9.12 -5.40
C PRO A 391 40.22 -9.89 -4.22
N ALA A 392 41.44 -9.59 -3.85
CA ALA A 392 42.18 -10.34 -2.84
C ALA A 392 41.45 -10.43 -1.48
N LYS A 393 40.76 -9.35 -1.06
CA LYS A 393 39.97 -9.36 0.18
C LYS A 393 38.76 -10.30 0.08
N LEU A 394 38.06 -10.33 -1.04
CA LEU A 394 36.94 -11.22 -1.27
C LEU A 394 37.41 -12.68 -1.42
N TYR A 395 38.53 -12.88 -2.09
CA TYR A 395 39.17 -14.21 -2.22
C TYR A 395 39.52 -14.80 -0.84
N ALA A 396 40.06 -13.97 0.07
CA ALA A 396 40.36 -14.35 1.44
C ALA A 396 39.09 -14.72 2.24
N LYS A 397 37.92 -14.10 1.90
CA LYS A 397 36.60 -14.44 2.48
C LYS A 397 35.93 -15.66 1.83
N GLY A 398 36.59 -16.33 0.89
CA GLY A 398 36.07 -17.55 0.26
C GLY A 398 35.35 -17.36 -1.05
N VAL A 399 35.24 -16.14 -1.58
CA VAL A 399 34.67 -15.87 -2.90
C VAL A 399 35.56 -16.48 -3.99
N ARG A 400 34.96 -17.11 -4.98
CA ARG A 400 35.68 -17.86 -6.04
C ARG A 400 34.99 -17.66 -7.38
N ALA A 401 35.61 -18.13 -8.46
CA ALA A 401 34.98 -18.30 -9.75
C ALA A 401 33.63 -19.00 -9.63
N GLY A 402 32.62 -18.47 -10.32
CA GLY A 402 31.23 -18.91 -10.23
C GLY A 402 30.38 -18.18 -9.19
N ASP A 403 30.94 -17.37 -8.30
CA ASP A 403 30.20 -16.56 -7.36
C ASP A 403 29.77 -15.22 -7.99
N VAL A 404 28.75 -14.60 -7.39
CA VAL A 404 28.21 -13.33 -7.88
C VAL A 404 29.25 -12.23 -7.72
N LYS A 405 29.44 -11.45 -8.80
CA LYS A 405 30.21 -10.24 -8.82
C LYS A 405 29.28 -9.05 -8.59
N TYR A 406 29.45 -8.40 -7.44
CA TYR A 406 28.74 -7.16 -7.11
C TYR A 406 29.60 -5.93 -7.43
N PHE A 407 28.94 -4.82 -7.68
CA PHE A 407 29.57 -3.53 -7.86
C PHE A 407 30.08 -3.00 -6.53
N ASP A 408 31.39 -2.78 -6.43
CA ASP A 408 32.06 -2.14 -5.30
C ASP A 408 31.89 -0.63 -5.43
N TYR A 409 30.91 -0.07 -4.68
CA TYR A 409 30.51 1.34 -4.83
C TYR A 409 31.50 2.29 -4.18
N ASN A 410 32.13 1.89 -3.08
CA ASN A 410 33.11 2.69 -2.34
C ASN A 410 34.57 2.38 -2.73
N GLU A 411 34.78 1.43 -3.65
CA GLU A 411 36.10 1.01 -4.18
C GLU A 411 37.09 0.56 -3.11
N ASP A 412 36.60 -0.03 -2.01
CA ASP A 412 37.46 -0.51 -0.93
C ASP A 412 37.96 -1.97 -1.12
N GLY A 413 37.52 -2.63 -2.18
CA GLY A 413 37.87 -4.00 -2.57
C GLY A 413 37.16 -5.06 -1.71
N ASP A 414 36.12 -4.68 -0.99
CA ASP A 414 35.23 -5.55 -0.22
C ASP A 414 33.78 -5.34 -0.67
N ILE A 415 32.87 -6.20 -0.27
CA ILE A 415 31.42 -6.02 -0.52
C ILE A 415 30.70 -6.06 0.80
N SER A 416 29.99 -4.98 1.09
CA SER A 416 29.29 -4.75 2.36
C SER A 416 27.98 -3.96 2.14
N ASP A 417 27.28 -3.62 3.22
CA ASP A 417 26.12 -2.70 3.16
C ASP A 417 26.48 -1.29 2.66
N ALA A 418 27.77 -0.91 2.69
CA ALA A 418 28.26 0.38 2.17
C ALA A 418 28.21 0.45 0.63
N ASP A 419 28.15 -0.71 -0.05
CA ASP A 419 28.09 -0.82 -1.50
C ASP A 419 26.66 -0.84 -2.05
N ARG A 420 25.67 -0.73 -1.17
CA ARG A 420 24.28 -0.59 -1.59
C ARG A 420 24.07 0.73 -2.33
N MET A 421 23.32 0.67 -3.39
CA MET A 421 23.02 1.83 -4.24
C MET A 421 21.58 1.82 -4.74
N ASN A 422 21.14 2.93 -5.32
CA ASN A 422 19.87 3.00 -6.03
C ASN A 422 19.94 2.14 -7.31
N VAL A 423 19.23 1.01 -7.31
CA VAL A 423 19.14 0.09 -8.45
C VAL A 423 17.85 0.25 -9.25
N GLY A 424 17.01 1.22 -8.89
CA GLY A 424 15.78 1.57 -9.59
C GLY A 424 14.61 1.85 -8.64
N LYS A 425 13.43 1.99 -9.23
CA LYS A 425 12.20 2.36 -8.53
C LYS A 425 11.04 1.42 -8.92
N ALA A 426 10.06 1.24 -8.03
CA ALA A 426 8.86 0.45 -8.33
C ALA A 426 7.82 1.26 -9.14
N ILE A 427 7.79 2.60 -8.98
CA ILE A 427 6.84 3.46 -9.70
C ILE A 427 7.21 3.49 -11.19
N PRO A 428 6.29 3.15 -12.10
CA PRO A 428 6.53 3.23 -13.54
C PRO A 428 6.76 4.67 -14.01
N ASP A 429 7.41 4.83 -15.16
CA ASP A 429 7.58 6.14 -15.81
C ASP A 429 6.27 6.58 -16.46
N PHE A 430 5.56 5.63 -17.06
CA PHE A 430 4.23 5.83 -17.61
C PHE A 430 3.45 4.51 -17.66
N TYR A 431 2.13 4.62 -17.64
CA TYR A 431 1.21 3.50 -17.80
C TYR A 431 -0.05 3.96 -18.52
N GLY A 432 -0.80 3.00 -19.05
CA GLY A 432 -2.02 3.33 -19.78
C GLY A 432 -2.76 2.11 -20.28
N GLY A 433 -3.80 2.41 -21.07
CA GLY A 433 -4.62 1.37 -21.68
C GLY A 433 -5.19 1.79 -23.02
N ILE A 434 -5.55 0.80 -23.82
CA ILE A 434 -6.22 0.96 -25.10
C ILE A 434 -7.45 0.06 -25.09
N THR A 435 -8.60 0.61 -25.48
CA THR A 435 -9.86 -0.13 -25.62
C THR A 435 -10.36 0.03 -27.04
N SER A 436 -10.71 -1.07 -27.68
CA SER A 436 -11.24 -1.09 -29.05
C SER A 436 -12.52 -1.91 -29.09
N ASN A 437 -13.65 -1.25 -29.41
CA ASN A 437 -14.97 -1.86 -29.43
C ASN A 437 -15.51 -1.88 -30.86
N PHE A 438 -15.92 -3.04 -31.30
CA PHE A 438 -16.51 -3.26 -32.62
C PHE A 438 -17.93 -3.79 -32.46
N SER A 439 -18.84 -3.30 -33.29
CA SER A 439 -20.22 -3.81 -33.34
C SER A 439 -20.69 -3.92 -34.78
N TYR A 440 -21.20 -5.09 -35.16
CA TYR A 440 -21.72 -5.36 -36.47
C TYR A 440 -22.82 -6.42 -36.45
N LYS A 441 -24.03 -6.06 -36.92
CA LYS A 441 -25.18 -6.98 -37.09
C LYS A 441 -25.48 -7.86 -35.88
N GLY A 442 -25.40 -7.29 -34.65
CA GLY A 442 -25.69 -8.03 -33.41
C GLY A 442 -24.49 -8.79 -32.83
N PHE A 443 -23.31 -8.68 -33.43
CA PHE A 443 -22.05 -9.15 -32.85
C PHE A 443 -21.28 -7.96 -32.28
N ASP A 444 -20.83 -8.11 -31.04
CA ASP A 444 -20.02 -7.12 -30.34
C ASP A 444 -18.69 -7.77 -29.94
N LEU A 445 -17.57 -7.07 -30.21
CA LEU A 445 -16.23 -7.47 -29.80
C LEU A 445 -15.57 -6.31 -29.07
N SER A 446 -15.16 -6.54 -27.84
CA SER A 446 -14.40 -5.58 -27.03
C SER A 446 -13.00 -6.14 -26.79
N LEU A 447 -11.99 -5.36 -27.14
CA LEU A 447 -10.58 -5.64 -26.89
C LEU A 447 -10.03 -4.59 -25.96
N PHE A 448 -9.33 -5.04 -24.90
CA PHE A 448 -8.68 -4.18 -23.94
C PHE A 448 -7.21 -4.59 -23.76
N GLY A 449 -6.32 -3.63 -23.84
CA GLY A 449 -4.90 -3.78 -23.57
C GLY A 449 -4.45 -2.76 -22.54
N GLN A 450 -3.61 -3.18 -21.59
CA GLN A 450 -2.97 -2.29 -20.63
C GLN A 450 -1.45 -2.44 -20.68
N PHE A 451 -0.73 -1.38 -20.36
CA PHE A 451 0.72 -1.36 -20.30
C PHE A 451 1.23 -0.52 -19.13
N SER A 452 2.40 -0.91 -18.63
CA SER A 452 3.14 -0.19 -17.59
C SER A 452 4.63 -0.31 -17.92
N VAL A 453 5.34 0.81 -17.94
CA VAL A 453 6.74 0.87 -18.40
C VAL A 453 7.59 1.62 -17.39
N GLY A 454 8.84 1.15 -17.17
CA GLY A 454 9.86 1.81 -16.34
C GLY A 454 9.86 1.42 -14.87
N GLY A 455 8.81 0.76 -14.35
CA GLY A 455 8.78 0.22 -12.99
C GLY A 455 9.58 -1.08 -12.86
N LYS A 456 10.24 -1.27 -11.70
CA LYS A 456 10.87 -2.54 -11.34
C LYS A 456 10.03 -3.28 -10.32
N VAL A 457 10.07 -4.60 -10.36
CA VAL A 457 9.40 -5.48 -9.42
C VAL A 457 10.44 -6.43 -8.82
N MET A 458 10.44 -6.53 -7.50
CA MET A 458 11.27 -7.50 -6.81
C MET A 458 10.65 -8.89 -6.91
N SER A 459 11.38 -9.83 -7.49
CA SER A 459 10.96 -11.23 -7.64
C SER A 459 11.41 -12.04 -6.43
N ALA A 460 10.69 -11.91 -5.32
CA ALA A 460 11.03 -12.55 -4.05
C ALA A 460 11.08 -14.08 -4.13
N TRP A 461 10.24 -14.69 -4.97
CA TRP A 461 10.20 -16.15 -5.16
C TRP A 461 11.45 -16.71 -5.87
N ARG A 462 12.25 -15.84 -6.53
CA ARG A 462 13.54 -16.22 -7.11
C ARG A 462 14.69 -16.18 -6.11
N GLY A 463 14.51 -15.45 -5.00
CA GLY A 463 15.52 -15.23 -3.96
C GLY A 463 15.07 -15.75 -2.61
N VAL A 464 14.57 -16.97 -2.51
CA VAL A 464 14.21 -17.56 -1.23
C VAL A 464 15.48 -17.90 -0.47
N ASN A 465 15.81 -17.07 0.53
CA ASN A 465 16.73 -17.45 1.57
C ASN A 465 15.97 -18.32 2.56
N GLY A 466 16.28 -19.61 2.60
CA GLY A 466 16.03 -20.38 3.81
C GLY A 466 16.77 -19.73 4.98
N SER A 467 16.42 -20.09 6.22
CA SER A 467 17.06 -19.65 7.46
C SER A 467 18.60 -19.84 7.53
N GLU A 468 19.20 -20.32 6.46
CA GLU A 468 20.61 -20.67 6.31
C GLU A 468 21.31 -19.97 5.14
N GLY A 469 20.72 -18.87 4.60
CA GLY A 469 21.40 -18.02 3.60
C GLY A 469 21.58 -18.63 2.21
N THR A 470 20.75 -19.60 1.84
CA THR A 470 20.79 -20.20 0.50
C THR A 470 19.97 -19.40 -0.49
N ASP A 471 20.55 -19.05 -1.63
CA ASP A 471 19.81 -18.55 -2.79
C ASP A 471 18.92 -19.65 -3.41
N HIS A 472 18.07 -19.30 -4.36
CA HIS A 472 17.17 -20.27 -4.98
C HIS A 472 17.90 -21.42 -5.72
N LEU A 473 19.15 -21.21 -6.08
CA LEU A 473 20.03 -22.27 -6.58
C LEU A 473 20.51 -23.17 -5.44
N GLY A 474 20.86 -22.59 -4.29
CA GLY A 474 21.18 -23.30 -3.08
C GLY A 474 20.05 -24.19 -2.60
N LEU A 475 18.79 -23.72 -2.65
CA LEU A 475 17.61 -24.54 -2.36
C LEU A 475 17.46 -25.74 -3.31
N ALA A 476 17.77 -25.56 -4.59
CA ALA A 476 17.69 -26.63 -5.56
C ALA A 476 18.74 -27.71 -5.38
N LEU A 477 19.91 -27.34 -4.87
CA LEU A 477 21.07 -28.19 -4.81
C LEU A 477 21.52 -28.52 -3.35
N SER A 478 21.05 -27.78 -2.35
CA SER A 478 21.35 -27.99 -0.95
C SER A 478 20.60 -29.16 -0.30
N ASN A 479 19.59 -29.70 -0.96
CA ASN A 479 18.80 -30.82 -0.48
C ASN A 479 19.33 -32.20 -0.95
N VAL A 480 20.56 -32.27 -1.44
CA VAL A 480 21.29 -33.55 -1.48
C VAL A 480 21.69 -33.88 -0.04
N LYS A 481 20.78 -34.51 0.69
CA LYS A 481 21.12 -35.10 1.99
C LYS A 481 22.04 -36.29 1.74
N VAL A 482 23.19 -36.25 2.35
CA VAL A 482 24.06 -37.41 2.47
C VAL A 482 23.50 -38.24 3.63
N ASN A 483 23.15 -39.51 3.42
CA ASN A 483 22.77 -40.41 4.48
C ASN A 483 24.01 -40.73 5.35
N ASP A 484 23.79 -41.38 6.49
CA ASP A 484 24.87 -41.75 7.43
C ASP A 484 25.98 -42.64 6.82
N ARG A 485 25.83 -43.08 5.56
CA ARG A 485 26.80 -43.86 4.79
C ARG A 485 27.56 -43.03 3.75
N GLY A 486 27.28 -41.70 3.67
CA GLY A 486 27.90 -40.83 2.67
C GLY A 486 27.29 -40.93 1.27
N GLU A 487 26.15 -41.60 1.11
CA GLU A 487 25.43 -41.72 -0.16
C GLU A 487 24.45 -40.53 -0.30
N SER A 488 24.47 -39.90 -1.47
CA SER A 488 23.52 -38.81 -1.77
C SER A 488 22.10 -39.34 -1.86
N VAL A 489 21.25 -38.92 -0.92
CA VAL A 489 19.80 -39.16 -1.00
C VAL A 489 19.21 -37.99 -1.78
N GLU A 490 18.90 -38.22 -3.05
CA GLU A 490 18.32 -37.20 -3.93
C GLU A 490 16.91 -36.84 -3.47
N GLN A 491 16.72 -35.63 -2.95
CA GLN A 491 15.43 -34.98 -2.86
C GLN A 491 15.41 -33.88 -3.92
N TYR A 492 14.73 -34.14 -5.05
CA TYR A 492 14.59 -33.17 -6.12
C TYR A 492 13.53 -32.13 -5.74
N PHE A 493 13.94 -30.87 -5.64
CA PHE A 493 13.01 -29.75 -5.70
C PHE A 493 12.89 -29.29 -7.15
N ASN A 494 11.68 -28.98 -7.57
CA ASN A 494 11.43 -28.42 -8.90
C ASN A 494 12.06 -27.02 -9.00
N VAL A 495 13.18 -26.93 -9.71
CA VAL A 495 13.76 -25.65 -10.15
C VAL A 495 13.24 -25.28 -11.51
N SER A 496 13.24 -23.96 -11.80
CA SER A 496 12.90 -23.50 -13.14
C SER A 496 13.89 -24.07 -14.18
N LYS A 497 13.44 -24.32 -15.39
CA LYS A 497 14.31 -24.72 -16.51
C LYS A 497 15.46 -23.74 -16.75
N GLU A 498 15.23 -22.47 -16.53
CA GLU A 498 16.20 -21.39 -16.64
C GLU A 498 17.38 -21.62 -15.68
N VAL A 499 17.08 -21.92 -14.41
CA VAL A 499 18.10 -22.20 -13.40
C VAL A 499 18.79 -23.53 -13.66
N ALA A 500 18.05 -24.59 -13.93
CA ALA A 500 18.61 -25.93 -14.15
C ALA A 500 19.59 -25.98 -15.34
N ASN A 501 19.34 -25.19 -16.37
CA ASN A 501 20.15 -25.18 -17.59
C ASN A 501 21.16 -24.02 -17.64
N GLY A 502 20.96 -22.96 -16.89
CA GLY A 502 21.69 -21.70 -17.00
C GLY A 502 22.67 -21.38 -15.89
N TYR A 503 22.87 -22.25 -14.88
CA TYR A 503 23.82 -21.96 -13.81
C TYR A 503 25.29 -22.11 -14.27
N TRP A 504 26.20 -21.42 -13.60
CA TRP A 504 27.62 -21.43 -13.89
C TRP A 504 28.24 -22.82 -13.60
N ARG A 505 28.92 -23.43 -14.58
CA ARG A 505 29.60 -24.73 -14.52
C ARG A 505 31.10 -24.64 -14.85
N GLY A 506 31.55 -23.44 -15.22
CA GLY A 506 32.91 -23.15 -15.63
C GLY A 506 32.96 -21.85 -16.43
N GLU A 507 34.12 -21.38 -16.77
CA GLU A 507 34.35 -20.14 -17.52
C GLU A 507 33.49 -20.06 -18.78
N GLY A 508 32.80 -18.94 -18.95
CA GLY A 508 31.94 -18.66 -20.11
C GLY A 508 30.57 -19.36 -20.13
N THR A 509 30.23 -20.19 -19.14
CA THR A 509 28.95 -20.93 -19.14
C THR A 509 27.75 -20.13 -18.65
N SER A 510 27.95 -19.18 -17.75
CA SER A 510 26.90 -18.27 -17.27
C SER A 510 27.51 -16.98 -16.72
N ASN A 511 26.83 -15.85 -16.95
CA ASN A 511 27.13 -14.54 -16.33
C ASN A 511 25.94 -13.97 -15.56
N THR A 512 24.89 -14.77 -15.35
CA THR A 512 23.64 -14.34 -14.70
C THR A 512 23.20 -15.24 -13.55
N ILE A 513 23.54 -16.53 -13.58
CA ILE A 513 23.16 -17.49 -12.57
C ILE A 513 24.44 -18.10 -11.98
N PRO A 514 24.70 -17.90 -10.68
CA PRO A 514 25.94 -18.32 -10.04
C PRO A 514 26.06 -19.85 -9.93
N ARG A 515 27.22 -20.32 -9.51
CA ARG A 515 27.41 -21.73 -9.15
C ARG A 515 26.57 -22.11 -7.93
N PRO A 516 26.23 -23.39 -7.77
CA PRO A 516 25.57 -23.88 -6.57
C PRO A 516 26.49 -23.74 -5.35
N VAL A 517 25.95 -23.27 -4.23
CA VAL A 517 26.66 -23.21 -2.96
C VAL A 517 26.71 -24.63 -2.35
N ARG A 518 27.89 -25.13 -2.00
CA ARG A 518 28.01 -26.38 -1.23
C ARG A 518 27.62 -26.12 0.23
N ILE A 519 26.64 -26.84 0.75
CA ILE A 519 26.35 -26.85 2.18
C ILE A 519 27.57 -27.39 2.92
N GLY A 520 28.06 -26.65 3.90
CA GLY A 520 29.19 -27.06 4.76
C GLY A 520 30.38 -26.12 4.74
N VAL A 521 30.41 -25.08 3.92
CA VAL A 521 31.38 -23.99 4.03
C VAL A 521 30.73 -22.86 4.81
N HIS A 522 30.90 -22.90 6.13
CA HIS A 522 30.61 -21.73 6.96
C HIS A 522 31.56 -20.61 6.55
N THR A 523 31.10 -19.65 5.82
CA THR A 523 31.73 -18.33 5.77
C THR A 523 31.37 -17.63 7.07
N GLY A 524 32.35 -17.56 7.99
CA GLY A 524 32.25 -16.84 9.26
C GLY A 524 32.05 -15.35 9.07
#